data_cb3760e683eb9f8cedbaacf250b47c95
#
_entry.id   cb3760e683eb9f8cedbaacf250b47c95
#
_cell.length_a   1.000
_cell.length_b   1.000
_cell.length_c   1.000
_cell.angle_alpha   90.00
_cell.angle_beta   90.00
_cell.angle_gamma   90.00
#
_symmetry.space_group_name_H-M   'P 1'
#
loop_
_entity.id
_entity.type
_entity.pdbx_description
1 polymer ?
#
loop_
_entity_poly.entity_id
_entity_poly.type
_entity_poly.pdbx_seq_one_letter_code
_entity_poly.pdbx_strand_id
1 'polypeptide(L)'
;MVAIHYRTGKEVIFHNASANDYQSFLDINHPILMGYNCKGYDKYILKACLLGYCPEEIKEINDFIIDGEHNGWDYPFEGYCELPPIWDLFDCMKTFKSLKEVEGNLRMNITETTVDFDLPTKWNEQQKEEVIYYCRADVKALFPLFEMVKNKTYKPRLVICKIAKMEPSFGLGMTDANLTAKMLGAERIEHDDPFLYEYPPQVQKEKIPPEVLEYFDDLIAHNDLDYKIKAPCVDMKTIDFQIGVGGGHAFTKAGSYAYDRGDGLTCG
;
A
#
# COMPACT_ATOMS: atom_id res chain seq x y z
N MET A 1 12.61 13.59 9.67
CA MET A 1 11.51 12.69 10.10
C MET A 1 10.94 13.14 11.44
N VAL A 2 9.63 13.03 11.64
CA VAL A 2 8.96 13.26 12.92
C VAL A 2 8.36 11.93 13.38
N ALA A 3 8.61 11.54 14.63
CA ALA A 3 8.01 10.37 15.25
C ALA A 3 7.33 10.78 16.56
N ILE A 4 6.10 10.31 16.77
CA ILE A 4 5.34 10.64 17.98
C ILE A 4 4.84 9.34 18.61
N HIS A 5 5.19 9.12 19.87
CA HIS A 5 4.73 7.94 20.59
C HIS A 5 3.21 8.04 20.87
N TYR A 6 2.45 7.13 20.29
CA TYR A 6 0.99 7.16 20.29
C TYR A 6 0.34 7.33 21.68
N ARG A 7 0.85 6.65 22.73
CA ARG A 7 0.22 6.69 24.07
C ARG A 7 0.66 7.87 24.92
N THR A 8 1.93 8.30 24.80
CA THR A 8 2.51 9.32 25.68
C THR A 8 2.58 10.69 25.06
N GLY A 9 2.43 10.78 23.74
CA GLY A 9 2.64 12.01 22.98
C GLY A 9 4.10 12.46 22.91
N LYS A 10 5.07 11.65 23.43
CA LYS A 10 6.49 11.98 23.33
C LYS A 10 6.90 12.07 21.86
N GLU A 11 7.50 13.18 21.51
CA GLU A 11 7.95 13.47 20.15
C GLU A 11 9.47 13.34 20.04
N VAL A 12 9.91 12.83 18.89
CA VAL A 12 11.32 12.84 18.46
C VAL A 12 11.37 13.39 17.05
N ILE A 13 12.24 14.38 16.83
CA ILE A 13 12.47 15.00 15.54
C ILE A 13 13.87 14.66 15.08
N PHE A 14 13.99 14.03 13.91
CA PHE A 14 15.25 13.75 13.27
C PHE A 14 15.49 14.83 12.23
N HIS A 15 16.38 15.76 12.56
CA HIS A 15 16.81 16.84 11.69
C HIS A 15 18.32 16.73 11.52
N ASN A 16 18.81 16.56 10.30
CA ASN A 16 20.22 16.29 9.99
C ASN A 16 20.80 15.12 10.83
N ALA A 17 19.97 14.14 11.12
CA ALA A 17 20.34 13.01 11.93
C ALA A 17 21.22 12.04 11.13
N SER A 18 22.22 11.45 11.80
CA SER A 18 23.06 10.42 11.23
C SER A 18 22.38 9.05 11.25
N ALA A 19 22.92 8.07 10.50
CA ALA A 19 22.46 6.69 10.57
C ALA A 19 22.47 6.13 12.00
N ASN A 20 23.49 6.50 12.80
CA ASN A 20 23.59 6.08 14.20
C ASN A 20 22.48 6.64 15.09
N ASP A 21 21.97 7.85 14.80
CA ASP A 21 20.84 8.44 15.57
C ASP A 21 19.55 7.63 15.29
N TYR A 22 19.31 7.27 14.04
CA TYR A 22 18.17 6.42 13.68
C TYR A 22 18.30 5.03 14.29
N GLN A 23 19.48 4.39 14.17
CA GLN A 23 19.73 3.06 14.72
C GLN A 23 19.57 3.06 16.25
N SER A 24 20.15 4.04 16.95
CA SER A 24 20.02 4.18 18.40
C SER A 24 18.56 4.34 18.83
N PHE A 25 17.76 5.10 18.09
CA PHE A 25 16.33 5.22 18.37
C PHE A 25 15.61 3.89 18.25
N LEU A 26 15.92 3.09 17.20
CA LEU A 26 15.29 1.79 16.98
C LEU A 26 15.72 0.80 18.07
N ASP A 27 16.99 0.76 18.43
CA ASP A 27 17.56 -0.17 19.42
C ASP A 27 17.04 0.11 20.84
N ILE A 28 16.82 1.38 21.19
CA ILE A 28 16.33 1.76 22.53
C ILE A 28 14.82 1.53 22.63
N ASN A 29 14.06 1.80 21.60
CA ASN A 29 12.61 1.85 21.69
C ASN A 29 11.92 0.60 21.13
N HIS A 30 12.58 -0.19 20.30
CA HIS A 30 12.00 -1.35 19.60
C HIS A 30 10.59 -1.06 19.06
N PRO A 31 10.40 0.02 18.27
CA PRO A 31 9.09 0.51 17.91
C PRO A 31 8.43 -0.38 16.85
N ILE A 32 7.10 -0.45 16.91
CA ILE A 32 6.31 -0.74 15.70
C ILE A 32 5.98 0.63 15.10
N LEU A 33 6.53 0.92 13.94
CA LEU A 33 6.24 2.16 13.24
C LEU A 33 4.86 2.10 12.58
N MET A 34 4.15 3.20 12.61
CA MET A 34 2.85 3.32 11.97
C MET A 34 2.85 4.57 11.09
N GLY A 35 2.40 4.42 9.86
CA GLY A 35 2.28 5.50 8.88
C GLY A 35 1.06 5.32 7.98
N TYR A 36 0.97 6.14 6.95
CA TYR A 36 -0.03 6.06 5.90
C TYR A 36 0.67 5.99 4.55
N ASN A 37 0.44 4.93 3.78
CA ASN A 37 1.19 4.59 2.56
C ASN A 37 2.73 4.50 2.79
N CYS A 38 3.10 4.24 4.03
CA CYS A 38 4.50 4.25 4.45
C CYS A 38 5.30 3.03 3.96
N LYS A 39 4.63 1.94 3.61
CA LYS A 39 5.27 0.77 3.00
C LYS A 39 5.76 1.03 1.58
N GLY A 40 5.09 1.94 0.87
CA GLY A 40 5.44 2.31 -0.50
C GLY A 40 6.56 3.34 -0.58
N TYR A 41 6.70 4.21 0.41
CA TYR A 41 7.60 5.36 0.37
C TYR A 41 8.48 5.48 1.63
N ASP A 42 7.92 5.87 2.79
CA ASP A 42 8.68 6.21 4.01
C ASP A 42 9.65 5.12 4.46
N LYS A 43 9.26 3.85 4.26
CA LYS A 43 10.09 2.68 4.54
C LYS A 43 11.43 2.73 3.82
N TYR A 44 11.45 3.18 2.58
CA TYR A 44 12.65 3.22 1.75
C TYR A 44 13.49 4.44 2.04
N ILE A 45 12.88 5.56 2.37
CA ILE A 45 13.59 6.74 2.88
C ILE A 45 14.25 6.42 4.23
N LEU A 46 13.54 5.74 5.14
CA LEU A 46 14.15 5.28 6.40
C LEU A 46 15.30 4.29 6.16
N LYS A 47 15.14 3.38 5.19
CA LYS A 47 16.22 2.46 4.79
C LYS A 47 17.46 3.21 4.35
N ALA A 48 17.31 4.22 3.50
CA ALA A 48 18.41 5.07 3.05
C ALA A 48 19.10 5.78 4.23
N CYS A 49 18.31 6.36 5.14
CA CYS A 49 18.84 7.00 6.35
C CYS A 49 19.66 6.03 7.23
N LEU A 50 19.17 4.80 7.42
CA LEU A 50 19.87 3.76 8.20
C LEU A 50 21.14 3.27 7.53
N LEU A 51 21.17 3.22 6.20
CA LEU A 51 22.36 2.88 5.43
C LEU A 51 23.37 4.03 5.35
N GLY A 52 23.00 5.23 5.83
CA GLY A 52 23.90 6.38 5.88
C GLY A 52 24.04 7.14 4.56
N TYR A 53 23.05 7.02 3.69
CA TYR A 53 23.01 7.75 2.42
C TYR A 53 23.00 9.25 2.69
N CYS A 54 23.69 10.02 1.83
CA CYS A 54 23.71 11.46 1.92
C CYS A 54 22.37 12.08 1.46
N PRO A 55 22.09 13.36 1.76
CA PRO A 55 20.84 13.99 1.37
C PRO A 55 20.57 13.97 -0.13
N GLU A 56 21.60 14.05 -0.95
CA GLU A 56 21.54 14.01 -2.40
C GLU A 56 21.08 12.64 -2.89
N GLU A 57 21.64 11.56 -2.35
CA GLU A 57 21.23 10.18 -2.66
C GLU A 57 19.81 9.89 -2.17
N ILE A 58 19.42 10.44 -1.01
CA ILE A 58 18.04 10.32 -0.52
C ILE A 58 17.05 11.05 -1.46
N LYS A 59 17.45 12.21 -2.02
CA LYS A 59 16.64 12.91 -3.02
C LYS A 59 16.50 12.08 -4.29
N GLU A 60 17.55 11.43 -4.77
CA GLU A 60 17.50 10.51 -5.93
C GLU A 60 16.51 9.36 -5.69
N ILE A 61 16.49 8.78 -4.49
CA ILE A 61 15.52 7.73 -4.12
C ILE A 61 14.09 8.29 -4.12
N ASN A 62 13.90 9.50 -3.57
CA ASN A 62 12.62 10.18 -3.61
C ASN A 62 12.13 10.35 -5.04
N ASP A 63 12.96 10.90 -5.92
CA ASP A 63 12.61 11.16 -7.31
C ASP A 63 12.36 9.87 -8.08
N PHE A 64 13.14 8.81 -7.81
CA PHE A 64 12.90 7.49 -8.38
C PHE A 64 11.50 6.97 -8.05
N ILE A 65 11.05 7.13 -6.80
CA ILE A 65 9.75 6.60 -6.35
C ILE A 65 8.61 7.51 -6.81
N ILE A 66 8.75 8.83 -6.65
CA ILE A 66 7.64 9.76 -6.86
C ILE A 66 7.52 10.15 -8.34
N ASP A 67 8.60 10.64 -8.95
CA ASP A 67 8.58 11.14 -10.32
C ASP A 67 8.71 10.01 -11.36
N GLY A 68 9.47 8.97 -11.02
CA GLY A 68 9.68 7.80 -11.87
C GLY A 68 8.53 6.80 -11.84
N GLU A 69 7.54 6.99 -10.96
CA GLU A 69 6.43 6.04 -10.73
C GLU A 69 6.91 4.60 -10.47
N HIS A 70 8.11 4.46 -9.87
CA HIS A 70 8.69 3.18 -9.52
C HIS A 70 8.34 2.76 -8.09
N ASN A 71 8.36 1.47 -7.85
CA ASN A 71 8.23 1.00 -6.48
C ASN A 71 9.56 1.15 -5.73
N GLY A 72 9.50 1.51 -4.47
CA GLY A 72 10.72 1.66 -3.66
C GLY A 72 11.55 0.38 -3.51
N TRP A 73 10.95 -0.81 -3.70
CA TRP A 73 11.72 -2.07 -3.68
C TRP A 73 12.55 -2.31 -4.96
N ASP A 74 12.26 -1.60 -6.04
CA ASP A 74 12.99 -1.69 -7.29
C ASP A 74 14.28 -0.85 -7.28
N TYR A 75 14.45 0.03 -6.26
CA TYR A 75 15.66 0.81 -6.11
C TYR A 75 16.85 -0.07 -5.66
N PRO A 76 17.99 0.00 -6.33
CA PRO A 76 19.16 -0.85 -6.06
C PRO A 76 19.95 -0.37 -4.83
N PHE A 77 19.40 -0.51 -3.64
CA PHE A 77 20.10 -0.14 -2.42
C PHE A 77 21.39 -0.90 -2.24
N GLU A 78 22.46 -0.19 -1.94
CA GLU A 78 23.73 -0.78 -1.54
C GLU A 78 23.74 -1.04 -0.04
N GLY A 79 23.96 -2.30 0.36
CA GLY A 79 24.03 -2.71 1.75
C GLY A 79 22.70 -3.27 2.31
N TYR A 80 22.79 -3.72 3.55
CA TYR A 80 21.70 -4.32 4.31
C TYR A 80 21.52 -3.57 5.64
N CYS A 81 20.29 -3.29 5.99
CA CYS A 81 19.91 -2.87 7.34
C CYS A 81 18.60 -3.58 7.74
N GLU A 82 18.47 -3.84 9.03
CA GLU A 82 17.23 -4.36 9.58
C GLU A 82 16.25 -3.19 9.77
N LEU A 83 15.08 -3.32 9.18
CA LEU A 83 14.01 -2.34 9.32
C LEU A 83 13.10 -2.71 10.49
N PRO A 84 12.61 -1.73 11.25
CA PRO A 84 11.63 -1.99 12.28
C PRO A 84 10.32 -2.49 11.65
N PRO A 85 9.48 -3.17 12.44
CA PRO A 85 8.13 -3.51 11.99
C PRO A 85 7.35 -2.26 11.60
N ILE A 86 6.73 -2.31 10.42
CA ILE A 86 5.93 -1.20 9.89
C ILE A 86 4.50 -1.67 9.69
N TRP A 87 3.57 -0.96 10.29
CA TRP A 87 2.15 -1.14 10.06
C TRP A 87 1.57 0.05 9.30
N ASP A 88 1.04 -0.23 8.11
CA ASP A 88 0.50 0.79 7.24
C ASP A 88 -1.01 0.91 7.42
N LEU A 89 -1.48 2.10 7.78
CA LEU A 89 -2.91 2.37 7.92
C LEU A 89 -3.63 2.39 6.57
N PHE A 90 -2.91 2.64 5.49
CA PHE A 90 -3.46 2.57 4.15
C PHE A 90 -4.01 1.18 3.83
N ASP A 91 -3.37 0.10 4.30
CA ASP A 91 -3.85 -1.28 4.15
C ASP A 91 -5.22 -1.52 4.79
N CYS A 92 -5.65 -0.63 5.69
CA CYS A 92 -6.95 -0.72 6.34
C CYS A 92 -8.07 0.02 5.58
N MET A 93 -7.72 0.74 4.51
CA MET A 93 -8.68 1.47 3.70
C MET A 93 -9.31 0.56 2.64
N LYS A 94 -10.60 0.69 2.43
CA LYS A 94 -11.34 -0.08 1.41
C LYS A 94 -11.18 0.48 0.01
N THR A 95 -10.81 1.74 -0.09
CA THR A 95 -10.64 2.45 -1.36
C THR A 95 -9.37 3.27 -1.30
N PHE A 96 -8.71 3.42 -2.45
CA PHE A 96 -7.56 4.31 -2.60
C PHE A 96 -7.97 5.74 -2.28
N LYS A 97 -7.40 6.30 -1.22
CA LYS A 97 -7.58 7.70 -0.81
C LYS A 97 -6.26 8.24 -0.30
N SER A 98 -5.98 9.49 -0.62
CA SER A 98 -4.85 10.19 -0.03
C SER A 98 -5.11 10.45 1.47
N LEU A 99 -4.06 10.70 2.25
CA LEU A 99 -4.22 11.06 3.66
C LEU A 99 -5.11 12.31 3.81
N LYS A 100 -4.93 13.31 2.95
CA LYS A 100 -5.71 14.55 2.96
C LYS A 100 -7.19 14.33 2.66
N GLU A 101 -7.51 13.41 1.76
CA GLU A 101 -8.92 13.01 1.54
C GLU A 101 -9.53 12.34 2.76
N VAL A 102 -8.75 11.51 3.45
CA VAL A 102 -9.20 10.86 4.69
C VAL A 102 -9.41 11.91 5.79
N GLU A 103 -8.46 12.85 5.97
CA GLU A 103 -8.59 13.97 6.90
C GLU A 103 -9.86 14.79 6.63
N GLY A 104 -10.11 15.14 5.35
CA GLY A 104 -11.32 15.85 4.92
C GLY A 104 -12.60 15.09 5.23
N ASN A 105 -12.64 13.79 4.93
CA ASN A 105 -13.79 12.94 5.24
C ASN A 105 -14.05 12.83 6.76
N LEU A 106 -13.02 12.89 7.57
CA LEU A 106 -13.09 12.89 9.04
C LEU A 106 -13.34 14.28 9.63
N ARG A 107 -13.48 15.32 8.78
CA ARG A 107 -13.65 16.73 9.18
C ARG A 107 -12.51 17.22 10.08
N MET A 108 -11.30 16.76 9.80
CA MET A 108 -10.10 17.22 10.49
C MET A 108 -9.59 18.52 9.84
N ASN A 109 -8.78 19.25 10.58
CA ASN A 109 -8.07 20.40 10.03
C ASN A 109 -6.93 19.89 9.14
N ILE A 110 -7.05 20.14 7.84
CA ILE A 110 -6.01 19.80 6.87
C ILE A 110 -4.93 20.87 6.96
N THR A 111 -3.70 20.43 7.18
CA THR A 111 -2.52 21.29 7.16
C THR A 111 -1.76 21.04 5.88
N GLU A 112 -1.40 22.10 5.18
CA GLU A 112 -0.55 22.08 3.99
C GLU A 112 0.67 22.95 4.25
N THR A 113 1.74 22.75 3.47
CA THR A 113 2.92 23.60 3.48
C THR A 113 3.01 24.39 2.18
N THR A 114 3.56 25.59 2.27
CA THR A 114 3.88 26.44 1.11
C THR A 114 5.32 26.22 0.64
N VAL A 115 6.10 25.44 1.38
CA VAL A 115 7.49 25.16 1.05
C VAL A 115 7.58 24.25 -0.16
N ASP A 116 8.26 24.72 -1.19
CA ASP A 116 8.59 23.90 -2.34
C ASP A 116 9.71 22.92 -1.99
N PHE A 117 9.44 21.61 -2.13
CA PHE A 117 10.39 20.54 -1.83
C PHE A 117 11.45 20.36 -2.92
N ASP A 118 11.24 20.91 -4.11
CA ASP A 118 12.13 20.84 -5.26
C ASP A 118 13.06 22.05 -5.41
N LEU A 119 13.06 22.94 -4.41
CA LEU A 119 13.97 24.08 -4.40
C LEU A 119 15.44 23.62 -4.46
N PRO A 120 16.25 24.18 -5.38
CA PRO A 120 17.66 23.82 -5.51
C PRO A 120 18.53 24.36 -4.36
N THR A 121 17.96 25.16 -3.48
CA THR A 121 18.66 25.81 -2.37
C THR A 121 18.27 25.21 -1.03
N LYS A 122 19.22 25.26 -0.07
CA LYS A 122 18.91 24.84 1.30
C LYS A 122 17.82 25.71 1.91
N TRP A 123 16.87 25.07 2.57
CA TRP A 123 15.82 25.75 3.30
C TRP A 123 16.38 26.65 4.40
N ASN A 124 15.80 27.81 4.57
CA ASN A 124 16.05 28.66 5.73
C ASN A 124 15.37 28.09 6.99
N GLU A 125 15.67 28.66 8.16
CA GLU A 125 15.15 28.15 9.43
C GLU A 125 13.60 28.21 9.51
N GLN A 126 12.99 29.26 8.95
CA GLN A 126 11.53 29.38 8.92
C GLN A 126 10.88 28.29 8.06
N GLN A 127 11.44 28.00 6.89
CA GLN A 127 10.97 26.91 6.03
C GLN A 127 11.11 25.54 6.70
N LYS A 128 12.23 25.30 7.40
CA LYS A 128 12.43 24.08 8.18
C LYS A 128 11.39 23.91 9.27
N GLU A 129 11.12 24.98 10.04
CA GLU A 129 10.08 24.97 11.08
C GLU A 129 8.69 24.69 10.48
N GLU A 130 8.37 25.28 9.33
CA GLU A 130 7.11 25.04 8.63
C GLU A 130 6.98 23.59 8.20
N VAL A 131 8.02 22.99 7.61
CA VAL A 131 8.03 21.58 7.19
C VAL A 131 7.92 20.66 8.40
N ILE A 132 8.62 20.94 9.50
CA ILE A 132 8.50 20.15 10.74
C ILE A 132 7.06 20.24 11.28
N TYR A 133 6.47 21.44 11.27
CA TYR A 133 5.08 21.62 11.69
C TYR A 133 4.11 20.82 10.81
N TYR A 134 4.29 20.87 9.49
CA TYR A 134 3.53 20.10 8.52
C TYR A 134 3.65 18.58 8.77
N CYS A 135 4.88 18.06 8.85
CA CYS A 135 5.11 16.64 9.16
C CYS A 135 4.49 16.21 10.50
N ARG A 136 4.55 17.11 11.51
CA ARG A 136 3.94 16.85 12.82
C ARG A 136 2.41 16.76 12.72
N ALA A 137 1.79 17.61 11.90
CA ALA A 137 0.34 17.57 11.66
C ALA A 137 -0.07 16.26 10.99
N ASP A 138 0.65 15.83 9.96
CA ASP A 138 0.39 14.55 9.28
C ASP A 138 0.51 13.35 10.24
N VAL A 139 1.55 13.30 11.05
CA VAL A 139 1.70 12.23 12.05
C VAL A 139 0.57 12.23 13.08
N LYS A 140 0.13 13.41 13.54
CA LYS A 140 -1.00 13.53 14.48
C LYS A 140 -2.33 13.12 13.85
N ALA A 141 -2.50 13.34 12.55
CA ALA A 141 -3.69 12.92 11.81
C ALA A 141 -3.87 11.39 11.80
N LEU A 142 -2.79 10.64 11.97
CA LEU A 142 -2.85 9.17 12.05
C LEU A 142 -3.52 8.67 13.34
N PHE A 143 -3.55 9.44 14.40
CA PHE A 143 -4.07 8.97 15.69
C PHE A 143 -5.57 8.68 15.68
N PRO A 144 -6.46 9.61 15.24
CA PRO A 144 -7.87 9.29 15.11
C PRO A 144 -8.12 8.19 14.08
N LEU A 145 -7.35 8.15 12.99
CA LEU A 145 -7.45 7.09 11.99
C LEU A 145 -7.12 5.72 12.60
N PHE A 146 -6.05 5.63 13.39
CA PHE A 146 -5.70 4.42 14.11
C PHE A 146 -6.80 4.00 15.10
N GLU A 147 -7.38 4.93 15.86
CA GLU A 147 -8.47 4.61 16.78
C GLU A 147 -9.68 3.98 16.08
N MET A 148 -9.99 4.42 14.85
CA MET A 148 -11.08 3.85 14.05
C MET A 148 -10.82 2.39 13.66
N VAL A 149 -9.59 2.05 13.29
CA VAL A 149 -9.23 0.70 12.80
C VAL A 149 -8.69 -0.23 13.88
N LYS A 150 -8.28 0.31 15.02
CA LYS A 150 -7.61 -0.39 16.11
C LYS A 150 -8.35 -1.65 16.58
N ASN A 151 -9.66 -1.54 16.79
CA ASN A 151 -10.46 -2.66 17.28
C ASN A 151 -10.88 -3.63 16.18
N LYS A 152 -10.98 -3.14 14.93
CA LYS A 152 -11.45 -3.94 13.79
C LYS A 152 -10.33 -4.68 13.07
N THR A 153 -9.13 -4.14 13.08
CA THR A 153 -8.00 -4.68 12.31
C THR A 153 -6.79 -4.96 13.20
N TYR A 154 -6.27 -3.96 13.92
CA TYR A 154 -5.03 -4.11 14.67
C TYR A 154 -5.11 -5.17 15.78
N LYS A 155 -6.08 -5.05 16.69
CA LYS A 155 -6.24 -6.03 17.79
C LYS A 155 -6.52 -7.45 17.31
N PRO A 156 -7.43 -7.70 16.33
CA PRO A 156 -7.62 -9.02 15.78
C PRO A 156 -6.34 -9.63 15.20
N ARG A 157 -5.54 -8.85 14.47
CA ARG A 157 -4.26 -9.32 13.93
C ARG A 157 -3.29 -9.74 15.05
N LEU A 158 -3.21 -8.98 16.14
CA LEU A 158 -2.40 -9.37 17.31
C LEU A 158 -2.87 -10.70 17.92
N VAL A 159 -4.18 -10.91 18.00
CA VAL A 159 -4.74 -12.19 18.48
C VAL A 159 -4.37 -13.32 17.55
N ILE A 160 -4.48 -13.14 16.25
CA ILE A 160 -4.08 -14.14 15.25
C ILE A 160 -2.59 -14.45 15.36
N CYS A 161 -1.72 -13.43 15.48
CA CYS A 161 -0.29 -13.63 15.69
C CYS A 161 -0.03 -14.51 16.92
N LYS A 162 -0.74 -14.24 18.02
CA LYS A 162 -0.61 -15.03 19.25
C LYS A 162 -1.05 -16.52 19.03
N ILE A 163 -2.16 -16.75 18.33
CA ILE A 163 -2.65 -18.10 18.00
C ILE A 163 -1.64 -18.83 17.11
N ALA A 164 -1.12 -18.15 16.08
CA ALA A 164 -0.13 -18.68 15.15
C ALA A 164 1.29 -18.78 15.73
N LYS A 165 1.49 -18.37 17.00
CA LYS A 165 2.81 -18.31 17.67
C LYS A 165 3.84 -17.49 16.86
N MET A 166 3.38 -16.40 16.28
CA MET A 166 4.14 -15.53 15.39
C MET A 166 4.41 -14.19 16.08
N GLU A 167 5.60 -13.64 15.85
CA GLU A 167 5.93 -12.28 16.32
C GLU A 167 4.97 -11.25 15.70
N PRO A 168 4.39 -10.36 16.52
CA PRO A 168 3.47 -9.32 16.05
C PRO A 168 4.04 -8.46 14.93
N SER A 169 5.33 -8.15 15.01
CA SER A 169 6.08 -7.40 14.01
C SER A 169 5.95 -7.99 12.61
N PHE A 170 6.00 -9.31 12.51
CA PHE A 170 5.91 -10.03 11.26
C PHE A 170 4.46 -10.11 10.76
N GLY A 171 3.52 -10.47 11.64
CA GLY A 171 2.11 -10.65 11.28
C GLY A 171 1.37 -9.36 10.91
N LEU A 172 1.73 -8.22 11.51
CA LEU A 172 1.15 -6.92 11.17
C LEU A 172 1.49 -6.47 9.74
N GLY A 173 2.64 -6.91 9.22
CA GLY A 173 3.06 -6.61 7.84
C GLY A 173 2.43 -7.49 6.76
N MET A 174 1.80 -8.61 7.13
CA MET A 174 1.24 -9.58 6.18
C MET A 174 -0.08 -9.10 5.56
N THR A 175 -0.40 -9.62 4.38
CA THR A 175 -1.78 -9.58 3.85
C THR A 175 -2.70 -10.46 4.71
N ASP A 176 -4.01 -10.23 4.66
CA ASP A 176 -4.98 -11.04 5.40
C ASP A 176 -4.95 -12.51 4.97
N ALA A 177 -4.74 -12.76 3.67
CA ALA A 177 -4.63 -14.11 3.13
C ALA A 177 -3.41 -14.85 3.71
N ASN A 178 -2.22 -14.21 3.70
CA ASN A 178 -1.00 -14.79 4.23
C ASN A 178 -1.07 -15.01 5.75
N LEU A 179 -1.65 -14.05 6.48
CA LEU A 179 -1.85 -14.17 7.92
C LEU A 179 -2.79 -15.33 8.26
N THR A 180 -3.87 -15.49 7.50
CA THR A 180 -4.82 -16.61 7.66
C THR A 180 -4.17 -17.94 7.32
N ALA A 181 -3.42 -18.01 6.23
CA ALA A 181 -2.68 -19.21 5.84
C ALA A 181 -1.71 -19.66 6.96
N LYS A 182 -0.96 -18.73 7.52
CA LYS A 182 -0.05 -19.01 8.65
C LYS A 182 -0.80 -19.47 9.90
N MET A 183 -1.93 -18.83 10.23
CA MET A 183 -2.77 -19.22 11.37
C MET A 183 -3.30 -20.66 11.23
N LEU A 184 -3.67 -21.06 10.00
CA LEU A 184 -4.20 -22.38 9.69
C LEU A 184 -3.09 -23.43 9.47
N GLY A 185 -1.82 -23.04 9.48
CA GLY A 185 -0.71 -23.93 9.16
C GLY A 185 -0.72 -24.40 7.70
N ALA A 186 -1.30 -23.58 6.81
CA ALA A 186 -1.35 -23.92 5.39
C ALA A 186 0.06 -23.84 4.79
N GLU A 187 0.42 -24.87 4.07
CA GLU A 187 1.64 -24.96 3.29
C GLU A 187 1.31 -24.76 1.81
N ARG A 188 2.16 -24.02 1.10
CA ARG A 188 2.03 -23.90 -0.35
C ARG A 188 2.51 -25.21 -0.96
N ILE A 189 1.61 -25.88 -1.67
CA ILE A 189 1.98 -27.03 -2.49
C ILE A 189 2.72 -26.46 -3.70
N GLU A 190 3.99 -26.83 -3.84
CA GLU A 190 4.72 -26.57 -5.08
C GLU A 190 4.22 -27.59 -6.11
N HIS A 191 3.67 -27.07 -7.20
CA HIS A 191 3.31 -27.91 -8.34
C HIS A 191 4.51 -27.92 -9.28
N ASP A 192 5.08 -29.09 -9.49
CA ASP A 192 6.14 -29.32 -10.47
C ASP A 192 5.60 -29.33 -11.92
N ASP A 193 4.29 -29.39 -12.06
CA ASP A 193 3.67 -29.40 -13.39
C ASP A 193 3.68 -27.98 -13.98
N PRO A 194 4.16 -27.79 -15.21
CA PRO A 194 4.06 -26.52 -15.88
C PRO A 194 2.58 -26.15 -15.99
N PHE A 195 2.24 -24.96 -15.48
CA PHE A 195 0.88 -24.44 -15.57
C PHE A 195 0.58 -24.18 -17.06
N LEU A 196 -0.32 -24.93 -17.63
CA LEU A 196 -0.76 -24.76 -18.99
C LEU A 196 -2.10 -24.03 -19.01
N TYR A 197 -2.20 -22.97 -19.78
CA TYR A 197 -3.47 -22.35 -20.10
C TYR A 197 -4.22 -23.23 -21.07
N GLU A 198 -5.41 -23.70 -20.70
CA GLU A 198 -6.29 -24.46 -21.56
C GLU A 198 -7.76 -24.12 -21.29
N TYR A 199 -8.57 -24.27 -22.30
CA TYR A 199 -10.01 -24.13 -22.09
C TYR A 199 -10.55 -25.37 -21.38
N PRO A 200 -11.30 -25.19 -20.28
CA PRO A 200 -12.05 -26.29 -19.69
C PRO A 200 -12.98 -26.94 -20.72
N PRO A 201 -13.14 -28.26 -20.74
CA PRO A 201 -13.97 -28.96 -21.74
C PRO A 201 -15.43 -28.47 -21.82
N GLN A 202 -15.93 -27.86 -20.74
CA GLN A 202 -17.31 -27.37 -20.64
C GLN A 202 -17.51 -25.98 -21.24
N VAL A 203 -16.44 -25.31 -21.64
CA VAL A 203 -16.51 -23.95 -22.19
C VAL A 203 -17.15 -23.97 -23.57
N GLN A 204 -18.23 -23.22 -23.71
CA GLN A 204 -18.93 -23.00 -24.97
C GLN A 204 -18.35 -21.75 -25.63
N LYS A 205 -17.30 -21.94 -26.44
CA LYS A 205 -16.54 -20.84 -27.07
C LYS A 205 -17.42 -19.91 -27.90
N GLU A 206 -18.47 -20.45 -28.52
CA GLU A 206 -19.42 -19.68 -29.29
C GLU A 206 -20.26 -18.66 -28.49
N LYS A 207 -20.23 -18.77 -27.18
CA LYS A 207 -20.93 -17.84 -26.26
C LYS A 207 -19.99 -16.80 -25.64
N ILE A 208 -18.70 -16.89 -25.92
CA ILE A 208 -17.71 -15.96 -25.40
C ILE A 208 -17.57 -14.78 -26.37
N PRO A 209 -17.56 -13.52 -25.89
CA PRO A 209 -17.27 -12.38 -26.72
C PRO A 209 -15.94 -12.55 -27.47
N PRO A 210 -15.86 -12.16 -28.76
CA PRO A 210 -14.67 -12.39 -29.59
C PRO A 210 -13.38 -11.83 -28.97
N GLU A 211 -13.42 -10.64 -28.38
CA GLU A 211 -12.30 -9.99 -27.74
C GLU A 211 -11.77 -10.75 -26.50
N VAL A 212 -12.67 -11.44 -25.79
CA VAL A 212 -12.31 -12.28 -24.64
C VAL A 212 -11.70 -13.61 -25.13
N LEU A 213 -12.26 -14.14 -26.21
CA LEU A 213 -11.76 -15.38 -26.82
C LEU A 213 -10.34 -15.17 -27.36
N GLU A 214 -10.11 -14.08 -28.10
CA GLU A 214 -8.79 -13.68 -28.62
C GLU A 214 -7.75 -13.54 -27.49
N TYR A 215 -8.13 -12.89 -26.39
CA TYR A 215 -7.27 -12.74 -25.20
C TYR A 215 -6.83 -14.10 -24.63
N PHE A 216 -7.75 -15.05 -24.46
CA PHE A 216 -7.40 -16.36 -23.93
C PHE A 216 -6.68 -17.25 -24.97
N ASP A 217 -7.00 -17.15 -26.25
CA ASP A 217 -6.29 -17.87 -27.30
C ASP A 217 -4.82 -17.40 -27.39
N ASP A 218 -4.57 -16.10 -27.18
CA ASP A 218 -3.21 -15.53 -27.15
C ASP A 218 -2.43 -16.01 -25.90
N LEU A 219 -3.04 -16.03 -24.72
CA LEU A 219 -2.43 -16.59 -23.51
C LEU A 219 -2.10 -18.08 -23.65
N ILE A 220 -2.98 -18.86 -24.28
CA ILE A 220 -2.78 -20.29 -24.53
C ILE A 220 -1.63 -20.49 -25.53
N ALA A 221 -1.56 -19.66 -26.57
CA ALA A 221 -0.53 -19.77 -27.60
C ALA A 221 0.88 -19.47 -27.05
N HIS A 222 1.01 -18.51 -26.14
CA HIS A 222 2.30 -18.16 -25.51
C HIS A 222 2.67 -19.14 -24.40
N ASN A 223 1.68 -19.63 -23.64
CA ASN A 223 1.85 -20.58 -22.55
C ASN A 223 2.97 -20.21 -21.54
N ASP A 224 3.06 -18.93 -21.22
CA ASP A 224 4.08 -18.35 -20.33
C ASP A 224 3.40 -17.55 -19.23
N LEU A 225 3.73 -17.85 -17.97
CA LEU A 225 3.15 -17.17 -16.78
C LEU A 225 3.59 -15.73 -16.66
N ASP A 226 4.75 -15.38 -17.20
CA ASP A 226 5.28 -14.02 -17.20
C ASP A 226 4.78 -13.19 -18.37
N TYR A 227 4.14 -13.82 -19.36
CA TYR A 227 3.53 -13.13 -20.48
C TYR A 227 2.33 -12.30 -20.03
N LYS A 228 2.41 -11.01 -20.26
CA LYS A 228 1.37 -10.05 -19.86
C LYS A 228 0.73 -9.40 -21.07
N ILE A 229 -0.55 -9.59 -21.20
CA ILE A 229 -1.39 -8.90 -22.18
C ILE A 229 -2.48 -8.12 -21.44
N LYS A 230 -2.90 -7.00 -22.00
CA LYS A 230 -3.97 -6.20 -21.42
C LYS A 230 -5.30 -6.96 -21.45
N ALA A 231 -5.89 -7.18 -20.30
CA ALA A 231 -7.19 -7.83 -20.18
C ALA A 231 -8.28 -7.06 -20.95
N PRO A 232 -9.14 -7.73 -21.72
CA PRO A 232 -10.21 -7.10 -22.46
C PRO A 232 -11.27 -6.53 -21.50
N CYS A 233 -11.91 -5.45 -21.94
CA CYS A 233 -13.03 -4.83 -21.25
C CYS A 233 -14.26 -4.90 -22.15
N VAL A 234 -15.26 -5.67 -21.73
CA VAL A 234 -16.51 -5.86 -22.49
C VAL A 234 -17.54 -4.83 -22.01
N ASP A 235 -18.02 -3.99 -22.93
CA ASP A 235 -19.07 -3.03 -22.65
C ASP A 235 -20.45 -3.73 -22.61
N MET A 236 -21.04 -3.78 -21.44
CA MET A 236 -22.39 -4.32 -21.20
C MET A 236 -23.40 -3.20 -20.92
N LYS A 237 -23.34 -2.09 -21.67
CA LYS A 237 -24.20 -0.90 -21.57
C LYS A 237 -23.93 -0.07 -20.30
N THR A 238 -24.42 -0.51 -19.14
CA THR A 238 -24.27 0.21 -17.86
C THR A 238 -23.11 -0.33 -17.01
N ILE A 239 -22.57 -1.47 -17.39
CA ILE A 239 -21.49 -2.17 -16.68
C ILE A 239 -20.38 -2.47 -17.67
N ASP A 240 -19.15 -2.13 -17.30
CA ASP A 240 -17.96 -2.60 -17.97
C ASP A 240 -17.48 -3.88 -17.26
N PHE A 241 -17.19 -4.92 -18.01
CA PHE A 241 -16.75 -6.21 -17.49
C PHE A 241 -15.35 -6.52 -17.98
N GLN A 242 -14.37 -6.51 -17.08
CA GLN A 242 -12.99 -6.86 -17.38
C GLN A 242 -12.73 -8.31 -16.99
N ILE A 243 -12.22 -9.11 -17.92
CA ILE A 243 -11.93 -10.52 -17.71
C ILE A 243 -10.42 -10.73 -17.85
N GLY A 244 -9.81 -11.34 -16.83
CA GLY A 244 -8.40 -11.70 -16.84
C GLY A 244 -8.18 -13.07 -16.20
N VAL A 245 -6.93 -13.51 -16.16
CA VAL A 245 -6.53 -14.84 -15.62
C VAL A 245 -6.92 -15.00 -14.14
N GLY A 246 -6.99 -13.90 -13.39
CA GLY A 246 -7.40 -13.89 -11.98
C GLY A 246 -8.91 -13.89 -11.76
N GLY A 247 -9.73 -13.79 -12.81
CA GLY A 247 -11.19 -13.74 -12.75
C GLY A 247 -11.81 -12.55 -13.46
N GLY A 248 -13.12 -12.39 -13.30
CA GLY A 248 -13.89 -11.30 -13.89
C GLY A 248 -14.19 -10.18 -12.89
N HIS A 249 -14.03 -8.94 -13.30
CA HIS A 249 -14.37 -7.76 -12.53
C HIS A 249 -15.39 -6.92 -13.26
N ALA A 250 -16.48 -6.55 -12.59
CA ALA A 250 -17.52 -5.69 -13.13
C ALA A 250 -17.45 -4.32 -12.46
N PHE A 251 -17.53 -3.26 -13.25
CA PHE A 251 -17.57 -1.88 -12.76
C PHE A 251 -18.77 -1.18 -13.36
N THR A 252 -19.47 -0.38 -12.56
CA THR A 252 -20.47 0.57 -13.10
C THR A 252 -19.73 1.72 -13.80
N LYS A 253 -20.22 2.12 -14.97
CA LYS A 253 -19.73 3.34 -15.62
C LYS A 253 -19.96 4.54 -14.70
N ALA A 254 -19.02 5.47 -14.69
CA ALA A 254 -19.22 6.72 -13.95
C ALA A 254 -20.43 7.49 -14.50
N GLY A 255 -21.39 7.78 -13.66
CA GLY A 255 -22.62 8.47 -14.07
C GLY A 255 -23.68 8.48 -12.95
N SER A 256 -24.78 9.18 -13.22
CA SER A 256 -25.96 9.14 -12.37
C SER A 256 -26.98 8.19 -12.98
N TYR A 257 -27.38 7.19 -12.21
CA TYR A 257 -28.37 6.21 -12.63
C TYR A 257 -29.66 6.42 -11.82
N ALA A 258 -30.76 6.59 -12.54
CA ALA A 258 -32.10 6.63 -11.94
C ALA A 258 -32.85 5.36 -12.36
N TYR A 259 -33.33 4.60 -11.38
CA TYR A 259 -34.17 3.42 -11.61
C TYR A 259 -35.60 3.69 -11.16
N ASP A 260 -36.56 3.32 -12.01
CA ASP A 260 -37.95 3.34 -11.61
C ASP A 260 -38.24 2.17 -10.66
N ARG A 261 -38.95 2.44 -9.56
CA ARG A 261 -39.28 1.43 -8.53
C ARG A 261 -40.06 0.23 -9.06
N GLY A 262 -40.61 0.33 -10.28
CA GLY A 262 -41.35 -0.74 -10.96
C GLY A 262 -40.50 -1.88 -11.52
N ASP A 263 -39.16 -1.68 -11.69
CA ASP A 263 -38.31 -2.62 -12.42
C ASP A 263 -37.70 -3.74 -11.57
N GLY A 264 -38.07 -3.84 -10.30
CA GLY A 264 -37.62 -4.91 -9.40
C GLY A 264 -36.11 -4.86 -9.06
N LEU A 265 -35.38 -3.79 -9.44
CA LEU A 265 -33.98 -3.58 -9.14
C LEU A 265 -33.87 -2.93 -7.77
N THR A 266 -33.33 -3.66 -6.82
CA THR A 266 -32.91 -3.13 -5.53
C THR A 266 -31.45 -2.69 -5.62
N CYS A 267 -31.19 -1.39 -5.43
CA CYS A 267 -29.84 -0.91 -5.18
C CYS A 267 -29.37 -1.39 -3.80
N GLY A 268 -28.34 -2.22 -3.78
CA GLY A 268 -27.60 -2.61 -2.58
C GLY A 268 -26.32 -1.82 -2.47
#